data_d3055f2aa80a72df33faa8cad28564a9
#
_entry.id   d3055f2aa80a72df33faa8cad28564a9
#
_cell.length_a   1.000
_cell.length_b   1.000
_cell.length_c   1.000
_cell.angle_alpha   90.00
_cell.angle_beta   90.00
_cell.angle_gamma   90.00
#
_symmetry.space_group_name_H-M   'P 1'
#
loop_
_entity.id
_entity.type
_entity.pdbx_description
1 polymer ?
#
loop_
_entity_poly.entity_id
_entity_poly.type
_entity_poly.pdbx_seq_one_letter_code
_entity_poly.pdbx_strand_id
1 'polypeptide(L)'
;ERIKNSRLAWYECAHCKKRIDDIHKQKMMLAGEWTSEKGEHNRNRGFWVSSLYSPWLTWSDIASEFLKSKDYVELLMNFVNSWLAEVWEEKIEETTVDKVRNLARDYEQGAVPDEVLVLTAGVDVQKDHFYYVIRGWGYYEESWLIRADRVEYWEDIIECLFKTEYRRANSGETLSVYMSCIDSGFRTDEVYRFCRSWADKTKAIKGLEEITGGRFYRANKIDINSRTGAVIHGGLVLWNLNVTQYKDKLNRLVTSQNPGKWHLFRNPAEDYLLQFTSEHKVLIRNRTTGKAKEVWQKKKEAAANHYLDAEVYALAAADIIRALNMRKEDAPRVHQPVTEEPSRGGWLRKTKGSWI
;
A
#
# COMPACT_ATOMS: atom_id res chain seq x y z
N GLU A 1 -27.17 19.19 28.88
CA GLU A 1 -28.00 19.19 30.09
C GLU A 1 -29.22 18.29 30.00
N ARG A 2 -30.03 18.37 28.93
CA ARG A 2 -31.27 17.55 28.78
C ARG A 2 -30.98 16.05 28.85
N ILE A 3 -29.90 15.54 28.19
CA ILE A 3 -29.51 14.13 28.20
C ILE A 3 -29.07 13.70 29.60
N LYS A 4 -28.26 14.52 30.29
CA LYS A 4 -27.78 14.27 31.62
C LYS A 4 -28.95 14.16 32.62
N ASN A 5 -29.84 15.11 32.61
CA ASN A 5 -30.97 15.19 33.56
C ASN A 5 -32.05 14.11 33.33
N SER A 6 -32.22 13.70 32.05
CA SER A 6 -33.24 12.71 31.65
C SER A 6 -32.71 11.26 31.64
N ARG A 7 -31.41 11.02 31.85
CA ARG A 7 -30.75 9.69 31.78
C ARG A 7 -31.12 8.93 30.50
N LEU A 8 -31.07 9.61 29.35
CA LEU A 8 -31.55 9.08 28.06
C LEU A 8 -30.54 8.22 27.32
N ALA A 9 -29.27 8.19 27.75
CA ALA A 9 -28.26 7.37 27.10
C ALA A 9 -28.33 5.92 27.59
N TRP A 10 -28.02 5.01 26.70
CA TRP A 10 -27.92 3.57 26.96
C TRP A 10 -26.71 3.01 26.22
N TYR A 11 -26.26 1.83 26.62
CA TYR A 11 -25.23 1.08 25.92
C TYR A 11 -25.89 0.09 24.95
N GLU A 12 -25.41 0.04 23.72
CA GLU A 12 -25.84 -0.96 22.74
C GLU A 12 -24.87 -2.15 22.78
N CYS A 13 -25.38 -3.35 23.01
CA CYS A 13 -24.58 -4.56 23.03
C CYS A 13 -23.92 -4.77 21.66
N ALA A 14 -22.59 -4.92 21.61
CA ALA A 14 -21.83 -5.14 20.39
C ALA A 14 -22.27 -6.42 19.63
N HIS A 15 -22.71 -7.45 20.34
CA HIS A 15 -23.10 -8.74 19.75
C HIS A 15 -24.57 -8.81 19.30
N CYS A 16 -25.50 -8.49 20.20
CA CYS A 16 -26.92 -8.68 19.93
C CYS A 16 -27.70 -7.40 19.65
N LYS A 17 -27.03 -6.25 19.67
CA LYS A 17 -27.60 -4.91 19.42
C LYS A 17 -28.75 -4.50 20.36
N LYS A 18 -28.94 -5.24 21.45
CA LYS A 18 -29.95 -4.90 22.45
C LYS A 18 -29.50 -3.70 23.27
N ARG A 19 -30.47 -2.86 23.61
CA ARG A 19 -30.30 -1.75 24.53
C ARG A 19 -30.04 -2.26 25.95
N ILE A 20 -29.05 -1.68 26.63
CA ILE A 20 -28.73 -1.90 28.03
C ILE A 20 -28.82 -0.56 28.74
N ASP A 21 -29.72 -0.44 29.67
CA ASP A 21 -29.92 0.79 30.43
C ASP A 21 -28.90 0.92 31.58
N ASP A 22 -28.62 2.14 31.97
CA ASP A 22 -27.59 2.52 32.94
C ASP A 22 -27.76 1.81 34.31
N ILE A 23 -29.00 1.43 34.69
CA ILE A 23 -29.30 0.67 35.90
C ILE A 23 -28.56 -0.68 35.96
N HIS A 24 -28.22 -1.26 34.80
CA HIS A 24 -27.51 -2.54 34.73
C HIS A 24 -25.99 -2.38 34.80
N LYS A 25 -25.47 -1.16 34.65
CA LYS A 25 -24.05 -0.86 34.57
C LYS A 25 -23.27 -1.38 35.78
N GLN A 26 -23.72 -1.06 37.02
CA GLN A 26 -23.02 -1.47 38.23
C GLN A 26 -22.93 -2.99 38.35
N LYS A 27 -24.02 -3.70 38.05
CA LYS A 27 -24.03 -5.18 38.11
C LYS A 27 -23.10 -5.79 37.03
N MET A 28 -23.07 -5.22 35.83
CA MET A 28 -22.16 -5.65 34.77
C MET A 28 -20.69 -5.43 35.15
N MET A 29 -20.37 -4.30 35.76
CA MET A 29 -19.02 -4.00 36.22
C MET A 29 -18.53 -4.96 37.30
N LEU A 30 -19.39 -5.31 38.28
CA LEU A 30 -19.07 -6.29 39.34
C LEU A 30 -18.85 -7.70 38.78
N ALA A 31 -19.45 -8.04 37.64
CA ALA A 31 -19.29 -9.32 36.95
C ALA A 31 -18.13 -9.29 35.91
N GLY A 32 -17.46 -8.14 35.76
CA GLY A 32 -16.36 -7.99 34.78
C GLY A 32 -15.09 -8.68 35.26
N GLU A 33 -14.33 -9.23 34.31
CA GLU A 33 -13.04 -9.87 34.54
C GLU A 33 -11.94 -9.18 33.73
N TRP A 34 -10.74 -9.15 34.29
CA TRP A 34 -9.56 -8.67 33.58
C TRP A 34 -9.05 -9.77 32.67
N THR A 35 -8.96 -9.47 31.39
CA THR A 35 -8.37 -10.35 30.38
C THR A 35 -7.02 -9.82 29.93
N SER A 36 -6.07 -10.72 29.67
CA SER A 36 -4.75 -10.36 29.14
C SER A 36 -4.65 -10.71 27.66
N GLU A 37 -4.32 -9.73 26.84
CA GLU A 37 -4.10 -9.96 25.40
C GLU A 37 -2.76 -10.64 25.08
N LYS A 38 -1.76 -10.53 25.96
CA LYS A 38 -0.38 -10.97 25.70
C LYS A 38 0.13 -12.10 26.59
N GLY A 39 -0.76 -12.84 27.25
CA GLY A 39 -0.39 -13.99 28.10
C GLY A 39 0.18 -13.59 29.47
N GLU A 40 0.34 -14.58 30.36
CA GLU A 40 0.61 -14.37 31.80
C GLU A 40 2.07 -14.02 32.16
N HIS A 41 3.01 -14.02 31.20
CA HIS A 41 4.44 -13.98 31.50
C HIS A 41 5.12 -12.61 31.39
N ASN A 42 4.39 -11.51 31.28
CA ASN A 42 4.99 -10.19 31.24
C ASN A 42 5.22 -9.62 32.66
N ARG A 43 6.47 -9.20 32.92
CA ARG A 43 6.90 -8.58 34.17
C ARG A 43 6.17 -7.25 34.47
N ASN A 44 5.80 -6.51 33.40
CA ASN A 44 5.09 -5.24 33.50
C ASN A 44 3.64 -5.45 33.05
N ARG A 45 2.70 -5.02 33.90
CA ARG A 45 1.27 -5.09 33.61
C ARG A 45 0.75 -3.67 33.40
N GLY A 46 0.04 -3.44 32.29
CA GLY A 46 -0.72 -2.24 32.03
C GLY A 46 -2.22 -2.54 32.14
N PHE A 47 -2.96 -1.61 32.70
CA PHE A 47 -4.42 -1.70 32.81
C PHE A 47 -5.04 -0.60 31.97
N TRP A 48 -6.00 -0.97 31.13
CA TRP A 48 -6.79 -0.02 30.37
C TRP A 48 -8.21 0.01 30.92
N VAL A 49 -8.69 1.20 31.27
CA VAL A 49 -10.04 1.41 31.79
C VAL A 49 -10.63 2.68 31.20
N SER A 50 -11.71 2.55 30.47
CA SER A 50 -12.51 3.67 29.97
C SER A 50 -13.46 4.19 31.05
N SER A 51 -13.82 5.47 30.99
CA SER A 51 -14.90 6.04 31.86
C SER A 51 -16.25 5.34 31.68
N LEU A 52 -16.43 4.59 30.60
CA LEU A 52 -17.61 3.74 30.42
C LEU A 52 -17.78 2.72 31.56
N TYR A 53 -16.68 2.33 32.23
CA TYR A 53 -16.64 1.43 33.39
C TYR A 53 -16.61 2.16 34.73
N SER A 54 -16.67 3.50 34.77
CA SER A 54 -16.64 4.25 36.01
C SER A 54 -17.91 4.02 36.85
N PRO A 55 -17.82 3.65 38.12
CA PRO A 55 -18.99 3.49 38.97
C PRO A 55 -19.64 4.82 39.35
N TRP A 56 -18.93 5.95 39.21
CA TRP A 56 -19.39 7.28 39.60
C TRP A 56 -20.06 8.06 38.47
N LEU A 57 -19.88 7.66 37.21
CA LEU A 57 -20.42 8.32 36.05
C LEU A 57 -21.53 7.48 35.41
N THR A 58 -22.61 8.12 35.03
CA THR A 58 -23.63 7.48 34.18
C THR A 58 -23.22 7.51 32.69
N TRP A 59 -23.76 6.63 31.86
CA TRP A 59 -23.55 6.73 30.43
C TRP A 59 -24.11 8.03 29.85
N SER A 60 -25.14 8.61 30.49
CA SER A 60 -25.66 9.92 30.14
C SER A 60 -24.70 11.08 30.45
N ASP A 61 -23.89 10.98 31.51
CA ASP A 61 -22.82 11.94 31.78
C ASP A 61 -21.77 11.90 30.71
N ILE A 62 -21.34 10.69 30.31
CA ILE A 62 -20.32 10.48 29.29
C ILE A 62 -20.83 10.94 27.92
N ALA A 63 -22.07 10.59 27.55
CA ALA A 63 -22.68 11.06 26.31
C ALA A 63 -22.84 12.59 26.26
N SER A 64 -23.19 13.21 27.39
CA SER A 64 -23.27 14.67 27.51
C SER A 64 -21.91 15.34 27.28
N GLU A 65 -20.84 14.76 27.81
CA GLU A 65 -19.48 15.29 27.62
C GLU A 65 -19.00 15.11 26.17
N PHE A 66 -19.29 13.96 25.56
CA PHE A 66 -19.04 13.77 24.12
C PHE A 66 -19.74 14.83 23.27
N LEU A 67 -21.02 15.09 23.53
CA LEU A 67 -21.79 16.07 22.75
C LEU A 67 -21.28 17.51 22.92
N LYS A 68 -20.67 17.85 24.03
CA LYS A 68 -19.99 19.15 24.21
C LYS A 68 -18.66 19.23 23.46
N SER A 69 -18.00 18.08 23.35
CA SER A 69 -16.62 17.99 22.82
C SER A 69 -16.57 17.76 21.29
N LYS A 70 -17.59 17.11 20.72
CA LYS A 70 -17.58 16.60 19.34
C LYS A 70 -17.30 17.62 18.24
N ASP A 71 -17.68 18.87 18.44
CA ASP A 71 -17.54 19.95 17.47
C ASP A 71 -16.21 20.74 17.60
N TYR A 72 -15.40 20.42 18.61
CA TYR A 72 -14.11 21.07 18.88
C TYR A 72 -13.00 20.01 19.00
N VAL A 73 -12.06 20.04 18.07
CA VAL A 73 -10.99 19.02 17.95
C VAL A 73 -10.21 18.82 19.26
N GLU A 74 -9.84 19.93 19.92
CA GLU A 74 -9.07 19.89 21.18
C GLU A 74 -9.87 19.26 22.33
N LEU A 75 -11.16 19.58 22.44
CA LEU A 75 -12.05 19.00 23.44
C LEU A 75 -12.34 17.54 23.15
N LEU A 76 -12.54 17.19 21.86
CA LEU A 76 -12.76 15.82 21.44
C LEU A 76 -11.51 14.97 21.67
N MET A 77 -10.32 15.49 21.38
CA MET A 77 -9.05 14.84 21.70
C MET A 77 -8.92 14.55 23.22
N ASN A 78 -9.28 15.54 24.07
CA ASN A 78 -9.28 15.35 25.51
C ASN A 78 -10.32 14.30 25.93
N PHE A 79 -11.50 14.30 25.33
CA PHE A 79 -12.55 13.31 25.60
C PHE A 79 -12.04 11.89 25.26
N VAL A 80 -11.50 11.67 24.07
CA VAL A 80 -10.96 10.37 23.64
C VAL A 80 -9.82 9.93 24.56
N ASN A 81 -8.84 10.81 24.81
CA ASN A 81 -7.67 10.47 25.60
C ASN A 81 -7.97 10.24 27.10
N SER A 82 -8.82 11.09 27.69
CA SER A 82 -9.01 11.10 29.16
C SER A 82 -10.28 10.38 29.61
N TRP A 83 -11.35 10.42 28.80
CA TRP A 83 -12.61 9.74 29.17
C TRP A 83 -12.69 8.33 28.60
N LEU A 84 -12.30 8.12 27.35
CA LEU A 84 -12.31 6.77 26.76
C LEU A 84 -11.02 5.99 27.05
N ALA A 85 -9.97 6.67 27.51
CA ALA A 85 -8.62 6.13 27.69
C ALA A 85 -8.03 5.59 26.37
N GLU A 86 -8.48 6.09 25.25
CA GLU A 86 -8.02 5.73 23.91
C GLU A 86 -6.97 6.73 23.41
N VAL A 87 -6.19 6.34 22.41
CA VAL A 87 -5.24 7.24 21.76
C VAL A 87 -5.99 8.09 20.75
N TRP A 88 -5.87 9.43 20.83
CA TRP A 88 -6.40 10.30 19.80
C TRP A 88 -5.64 10.11 18.49
N GLU A 89 -6.38 9.86 17.42
CA GLU A 89 -5.87 9.72 16.07
C GLU A 89 -6.46 10.82 15.20
N GLU A 90 -5.60 11.65 14.65
CA GLU A 90 -5.99 12.67 13.68
C GLU A 90 -5.77 12.12 12.27
N LYS A 91 -6.85 11.95 11.51
CA LYS A 91 -6.76 11.52 10.10
C LYS A 91 -6.11 12.64 9.29
N ILE A 92 -4.93 12.36 8.73
CA ILE A 92 -4.21 13.31 7.89
C ILE A 92 -4.70 13.21 6.46
N GLU A 93 -4.91 11.98 5.98
CA GLU A 93 -5.29 11.73 4.60
C GLU A 93 -6.07 10.41 4.50
N GLU A 94 -7.16 10.43 3.72
CA GLU A 94 -7.99 9.24 3.50
C GLU A 94 -8.28 9.06 2.01
N THR A 95 -7.83 7.93 1.47
CA THR A 95 -8.21 7.46 0.15
C THR A 95 -9.47 6.60 0.27
N THR A 96 -10.55 7.03 -0.38
CA THR A 96 -11.84 6.32 -0.38
C THR A 96 -11.97 5.39 -1.58
N VAL A 97 -12.82 4.37 -1.47
CA VAL A 97 -13.12 3.43 -2.56
C VAL A 97 -13.57 4.18 -3.83
N ASP A 98 -14.45 5.18 -3.70
CA ASP A 98 -14.93 5.95 -4.84
C ASP A 98 -13.82 6.76 -5.52
N LYS A 99 -12.91 7.34 -4.74
CA LYS A 99 -11.73 8.01 -5.32
C LYS A 99 -10.88 7.05 -6.15
N VAL A 100 -10.63 5.84 -5.65
CA VAL A 100 -9.84 4.83 -6.35
C VAL A 100 -10.61 4.29 -7.57
N ARG A 101 -11.90 4.02 -7.45
CA ARG A 101 -12.75 3.59 -8.57
C ARG A 101 -12.74 4.59 -9.74
N ASN A 102 -12.71 5.89 -9.45
CA ASN A 102 -12.65 6.95 -10.45
C ASN A 102 -11.31 7.03 -11.21
N LEU A 103 -10.29 6.26 -10.79
CA LEU A 103 -9.02 6.11 -11.52
C LEU A 103 -9.11 5.09 -12.65
N ALA A 104 -10.23 4.39 -12.79
CA ALA A 104 -10.46 3.44 -13.87
C ALA A 104 -10.44 4.14 -15.24
N ARG A 105 -9.84 3.46 -16.21
CA ARG A 105 -9.71 3.89 -17.60
C ARG A 105 -10.31 2.83 -18.52
N ASP A 106 -10.44 3.17 -19.78
CA ASP A 106 -11.10 2.33 -20.78
C ASP A 106 -10.15 1.30 -21.40
N TYR A 107 -9.66 0.36 -20.57
CA TYR A 107 -8.93 -0.84 -20.99
C TYR A 107 -9.28 -2.03 -20.09
N GLU A 108 -9.16 -3.24 -20.62
CA GLU A 108 -9.50 -4.47 -19.93
C GLU A 108 -8.34 -5.00 -19.08
N GLN A 109 -8.65 -5.82 -18.07
CA GLN A 109 -7.64 -6.54 -17.31
C GLN A 109 -6.78 -7.41 -18.23
N GLY A 110 -5.47 -7.33 -18.10
CA GLY A 110 -4.49 -8.05 -18.91
C GLY A 110 -4.08 -7.29 -20.18
N ALA A 111 -4.80 -6.25 -20.60
CA ALA A 111 -4.38 -5.40 -21.69
C ALA A 111 -3.36 -4.34 -21.22
N VAL A 112 -2.36 -4.07 -22.04
CA VAL A 112 -1.31 -3.10 -21.73
C VAL A 112 -1.54 -1.83 -22.57
N PRO A 113 -1.79 -0.66 -21.93
CA PRO A 113 -1.80 0.62 -22.63
C PRO A 113 -0.47 0.93 -23.32
N ASP A 114 -0.52 1.65 -24.44
CA ASP A 114 0.66 1.89 -25.28
C ASP A 114 1.73 2.75 -24.59
N GLU A 115 1.34 3.56 -23.61
CA GLU A 115 2.23 4.39 -22.81
C GLU A 115 3.11 3.59 -21.84
N VAL A 116 2.78 2.32 -21.61
CA VAL A 116 3.53 1.44 -20.70
C VAL A 116 4.86 1.02 -21.35
N LEU A 117 5.95 1.20 -20.64
CA LEU A 117 7.30 0.86 -21.10
C LEU A 117 7.84 -0.41 -20.44
N VAL A 118 7.45 -0.68 -19.19
CA VAL A 118 7.93 -1.84 -18.42
C VAL A 118 6.86 -2.32 -17.46
N LEU A 119 6.83 -3.64 -17.24
CA LEU A 119 5.94 -4.26 -16.25
C LEU A 119 6.72 -4.69 -15.01
N THR A 120 6.16 -4.41 -13.84
CA THR A 120 6.64 -4.96 -12.56
C THR A 120 5.50 -5.63 -11.81
N ALA A 121 5.86 -6.48 -10.86
CA ALA A 121 4.87 -7.14 -10.02
C ALA A 121 5.22 -7.10 -8.54
N GLY A 122 4.19 -7.13 -7.71
CA GLY A 122 4.28 -7.37 -6.28
C GLY A 122 3.45 -8.58 -5.90
N VAL A 123 4.00 -9.42 -5.03
CA VAL A 123 3.34 -10.62 -4.53
C VAL A 123 3.32 -10.60 -3.02
N ASP A 124 2.13 -10.60 -2.45
CA ASP A 124 1.90 -10.76 -1.02
C ASP A 124 1.61 -12.24 -0.72
N VAL A 125 2.50 -12.87 0.06
CA VAL A 125 2.49 -14.32 0.33
C VAL A 125 1.73 -14.59 1.62
N GLN A 126 0.66 -15.38 1.51
CA GLN A 126 -0.13 -15.81 2.64
C GLN A 126 0.15 -17.28 3.01
N LYS A 127 -0.54 -17.80 4.01
CA LYS A 127 -0.32 -19.17 4.50
C LYS A 127 -0.54 -20.22 3.43
N ASP A 128 -1.58 -20.07 2.61
CA ASP A 128 -2.08 -21.06 1.66
C ASP A 128 -2.40 -20.50 0.27
N HIS A 129 -2.18 -19.20 0.06
CA HIS A 129 -2.46 -18.52 -1.21
C HIS A 129 -1.56 -17.28 -1.38
N PHE A 130 -1.70 -16.62 -2.53
CA PHE A 130 -0.96 -15.42 -2.90
C PHE A 130 -1.92 -14.37 -3.45
N TYR A 131 -1.69 -13.11 -3.09
CA TYR A 131 -2.22 -11.98 -3.82
C TYR A 131 -1.11 -11.39 -4.68
N TYR A 132 -1.41 -11.06 -5.92
CA TYR A 132 -0.43 -10.42 -6.76
C TYR A 132 -1.02 -9.29 -7.58
N VAL A 133 -0.17 -8.34 -7.89
CA VAL A 133 -0.46 -7.19 -8.74
C VAL A 133 0.62 -7.10 -9.80
N ILE A 134 0.21 -6.89 -11.06
CA ILE A 134 1.10 -6.53 -12.16
C ILE A 134 0.76 -5.10 -12.57
N ARG A 135 1.78 -4.25 -12.57
CA ARG A 135 1.63 -2.83 -12.88
C ARG A 135 2.58 -2.43 -14.01
N GLY A 136 2.05 -1.71 -14.97
CA GLY A 136 2.81 -1.09 -16.05
C GLY A 136 3.27 0.30 -15.67
N TRP A 137 4.47 0.69 -16.09
CA TRP A 137 5.08 1.97 -15.82
C TRP A 137 5.47 2.67 -17.12
N GLY A 138 5.11 3.94 -17.21
CA GLY A 138 5.49 4.84 -18.28
C GLY A 138 6.43 5.95 -17.79
N TYR A 139 6.51 7.04 -18.54
CA TYR A 139 7.31 8.20 -18.15
C TYR A 139 6.71 8.94 -16.96
N TYR A 140 7.56 9.62 -16.18
CA TYR A 140 7.17 10.54 -15.10
C TYR A 140 6.34 9.88 -13.97
N GLU A 141 6.62 8.62 -13.65
CA GLU A 141 5.91 7.82 -12.62
C GLU A 141 4.44 7.50 -12.97
N GLU A 142 4.02 7.69 -14.21
CA GLU A 142 2.68 7.28 -14.64
C GLU A 142 2.57 5.76 -14.70
N SER A 143 1.44 5.21 -14.24
CA SER A 143 1.31 3.76 -14.11
C SER A 143 -0.12 3.25 -14.29
N TRP A 144 -0.22 2.01 -14.74
CA TRP A 144 -1.46 1.32 -15.08
C TRP A 144 -1.51 -0.05 -14.41
N LEU A 145 -2.61 -0.34 -13.72
CA LEU A 145 -2.88 -1.67 -13.20
C LEU A 145 -3.17 -2.60 -14.38
N ILE A 146 -2.33 -3.61 -14.60
CA ILE A 146 -2.52 -4.56 -15.70
C ILE A 146 -3.31 -5.77 -15.20
N ARG A 147 -2.96 -6.28 -14.03
CA ARG A 147 -3.65 -7.42 -13.46
C ARG A 147 -3.56 -7.41 -11.93
N ALA A 148 -4.63 -7.82 -11.27
CA ALA A 148 -4.68 -8.07 -9.84
C ALA A 148 -5.56 -9.29 -9.59
N ASP A 149 -4.97 -10.34 -9.02
CA ASP A 149 -5.68 -11.60 -8.76
C ASP A 149 -5.15 -12.28 -7.49
N ARG A 150 -5.90 -13.29 -7.03
CA ARG A 150 -5.51 -14.23 -5.97
C ARG A 150 -5.32 -15.61 -6.59
N VAL A 151 -4.23 -16.28 -6.23
CA VAL A 151 -3.90 -17.65 -6.69
C VAL A 151 -3.43 -18.51 -5.53
N GLU A 152 -3.44 -19.84 -5.69
CA GLU A 152 -3.15 -20.77 -4.60
C GLU A 152 -1.77 -21.44 -4.73
N TYR A 153 -1.24 -21.55 -5.94
CA TYR A 153 -0.03 -22.34 -6.22
C TYR A 153 1.11 -21.48 -6.78
N TRP A 154 2.35 -21.90 -6.52
CA TRP A 154 3.53 -21.28 -7.12
C TRP A 154 3.55 -21.39 -8.64
N GLU A 155 2.97 -22.45 -9.18
CA GLU A 155 2.83 -22.67 -10.62
C GLU A 155 1.99 -21.57 -11.27
N ASP A 156 0.94 -21.10 -10.59
CA ASP A 156 0.11 -19.98 -11.06
C ASP A 156 0.90 -18.66 -11.05
N ILE A 157 1.72 -18.45 -10.01
CA ILE A 157 2.64 -17.29 -9.97
C ILE A 157 3.64 -17.35 -11.12
N ILE A 158 4.23 -18.52 -11.41
CA ILE A 158 5.15 -18.69 -12.54
C ILE A 158 4.43 -18.40 -13.86
N GLU A 159 3.22 -18.90 -14.02
CA GLU A 159 2.42 -18.67 -15.24
C GLU A 159 2.15 -17.18 -15.44
N CYS A 160 1.61 -16.51 -14.42
CA CYS A 160 1.22 -15.10 -14.51
C CYS A 160 2.41 -14.16 -14.65
N LEU A 161 3.54 -14.41 -13.95
CA LEU A 161 4.66 -13.46 -13.92
C LEU A 161 5.71 -13.73 -14.99
N PHE A 162 5.91 -14.99 -15.42
CA PHE A 162 7.08 -15.33 -16.24
C PHE A 162 6.76 -15.96 -17.59
N LYS A 163 5.58 -16.58 -17.74
CA LYS A 163 5.19 -17.21 -18.98
C LYS A 163 4.13 -16.41 -19.76
N THR A 164 3.27 -15.68 -19.04
CA THR A 164 2.24 -14.87 -19.69
C THR A 164 2.89 -13.64 -20.34
N GLU A 165 2.59 -13.44 -21.62
CA GLU A 165 2.91 -12.24 -22.36
C GLU A 165 1.68 -11.33 -22.41
N TYR A 166 1.84 -10.12 -21.90
CA TYR A 166 0.78 -9.12 -21.83
C TYR A 166 0.79 -8.28 -23.09
N ARG A 167 -0.32 -8.31 -23.84
CA ARG A 167 -0.42 -7.67 -25.16
C ARG A 167 -0.78 -6.19 -25.03
N ARG A 168 -0.08 -5.35 -25.83
CA ARG A 168 -0.45 -3.96 -26.02
C ARG A 168 -1.78 -3.85 -26.75
N ALA A 169 -2.59 -2.85 -26.35
CA ALA A 169 -3.94 -2.69 -26.87
C ALA A 169 -3.97 -2.42 -28.40
N ASN A 170 -3.06 -1.59 -28.90
CA ASN A 170 -3.11 -1.13 -30.30
C ASN A 170 -2.03 -1.76 -31.19
N SER A 171 -0.79 -1.93 -30.71
CA SER A 171 0.30 -2.41 -31.56
C SER A 171 0.37 -3.94 -31.67
N GLY A 172 -0.26 -4.66 -30.74
CA GLY A 172 -0.15 -6.12 -30.67
C GLY A 172 1.20 -6.63 -30.14
N GLU A 173 2.14 -5.75 -29.85
CA GLU A 173 3.38 -6.09 -29.17
C GLU A 173 3.10 -6.67 -27.78
N THR A 174 3.97 -7.52 -27.29
CA THR A 174 3.85 -8.12 -25.97
C THR A 174 4.92 -7.63 -25.02
N LEU A 175 4.55 -7.53 -23.75
CA LEU A 175 5.45 -7.24 -22.65
C LEU A 175 5.38 -8.37 -21.62
N SER A 176 6.54 -8.77 -21.09
CA SER A 176 6.64 -9.67 -19.94
C SER A 176 6.96 -8.89 -18.68
N VAL A 177 6.63 -9.44 -17.52
CA VAL A 177 7.03 -8.85 -16.23
C VAL A 177 8.56 -8.86 -16.13
N TYR A 178 9.14 -7.69 -16.01
CA TYR A 178 10.59 -7.50 -15.95
C TYR A 178 11.15 -7.81 -14.55
N MET A 179 10.46 -7.37 -13.49
CA MET A 179 10.89 -7.53 -12.11
C MET A 179 9.69 -7.72 -11.17
N SER A 180 9.84 -8.61 -10.21
CA SER A 180 8.83 -8.87 -9.17
C SER A 180 9.43 -8.79 -7.78
N CYS A 181 8.75 -8.14 -6.84
CA CYS A 181 9.05 -8.20 -5.42
C CYS A 181 8.10 -9.17 -4.73
N ILE A 182 8.64 -10.14 -3.99
CA ILE A 182 7.88 -11.21 -3.35
C ILE A 182 8.09 -11.13 -1.83
N ASP A 183 7.01 -10.95 -1.08
CA ASP A 183 7.08 -10.89 0.38
C ASP A 183 7.58 -12.21 0.97
N SER A 184 8.45 -12.10 1.96
CA SER A 184 9.05 -13.25 2.67
C SER A 184 8.59 -13.36 4.13
N GLY A 185 7.54 -12.67 4.51
CA GLY A 185 6.96 -12.71 5.86
C GLY A 185 6.37 -14.07 6.21
N PHE A 186 5.68 -14.70 5.27
CA PHE A 186 5.21 -16.08 5.35
C PHE A 186 6.00 -17.00 4.41
N ARG A 187 5.99 -18.32 4.67
CA ARG A 187 6.62 -19.35 3.83
C ARG A 187 8.06 -18.99 3.42
N THR A 188 8.80 -18.36 4.32
CA THR A 188 10.10 -17.69 4.09
C THR A 188 11.09 -18.55 3.28
N ASP A 189 11.27 -19.84 3.65
CA ASP A 189 12.22 -20.72 2.96
C ASP A 189 11.78 -21.07 1.54
N GLU A 190 10.45 -21.16 1.30
CA GLU A 190 9.90 -21.38 -0.03
C GLU A 190 10.10 -20.14 -0.91
N VAL A 191 9.80 -18.95 -0.37
CA VAL A 191 10.05 -17.69 -1.07
C VAL A 191 11.53 -17.53 -1.42
N TYR A 192 12.43 -17.85 -0.50
CA TYR A 192 13.87 -17.76 -0.75
C TYR A 192 14.34 -18.75 -1.83
N ARG A 193 13.84 -19.98 -1.82
CA ARG A 193 14.11 -20.94 -2.88
C ARG A 193 13.57 -20.46 -4.23
N PHE A 194 12.34 -19.99 -4.25
CA PHE A 194 11.70 -19.46 -5.45
C PHE A 194 12.49 -18.28 -6.03
N CYS A 195 12.82 -17.28 -5.21
CA CYS A 195 13.55 -16.10 -5.65
C CYS A 195 14.97 -16.43 -6.12
N ARG A 196 15.62 -17.50 -5.60
CA ARG A 196 16.90 -17.97 -6.15
C ARG A 196 16.76 -18.63 -7.51
N SER A 197 15.69 -19.41 -7.70
CA SER A 197 15.44 -20.06 -8.99
C SER A 197 15.12 -19.04 -10.11
N TRP A 198 14.62 -17.87 -9.73
CA TRP A 198 14.26 -16.77 -10.63
C TRP A 198 14.99 -15.47 -10.31
N ALA A 199 16.27 -15.55 -9.96
CA ALA A 199 17.05 -14.44 -9.38
C ALA A 199 17.10 -13.18 -10.25
N ASP A 200 17.05 -13.34 -11.58
CA ASP A 200 17.07 -12.23 -12.54
C ASP A 200 15.73 -11.48 -12.59
N LYS A 201 14.63 -12.15 -12.23
CA LYS A 201 13.26 -11.62 -12.34
C LYS A 201 12.59 -11.36 -11.00
N THR A 202 13.21 -11.79 -9.89
CA THR A 202 12.58 -11.68 -8.57
C THR A 202 13.51 -11.12 -7.51
N LYS A 203 12.91 -10.44 -6.52
CA LYS A 203 13.57 -9.99 -5.30
C LYS A 203 12.76 -10.46 -4.10
N ALA A 204 13.39 -11.23 -3.21
CA ALA A 204 12.81 -11.51 -1.90
C ALA A 204 12.82 -10.22 -1.07
N ILE A 205 11.67 -9.84 -0.56
CA ILE A 205 11.53 -8.61 0.22
C ILE A 205 11.07 -8.88 1.64
N LYS A 206 11.29 -7.91 2.53
CA LYS A 206 10.72 -7.84 3.86
C LYS A 206 10.29 -6.41 4.15
N GLY A 207 9.02 -6.21 4.50
CA GLY A 207 8.50 -4.91 4.94
C GLY A 207 9.03 -4.53 6.33
N LEU A 208 9.46 -3.28 6.48
CA LEU A 208 9.81 -2.63 7.73
C LEU A 208 9.08 -1.30 7.81
N GLU A 209 8.66 -0.90 9.01
CA GLU A 209 8.03 0.41 9.20
C GLU A 209 8.98 1.56 8.90
N GLU A 210 10.26 1.39 9.23
CA GLU A 210 11.28 2.42 9.05
C GLU A 210 12.65 1.81 8.71
N ILE A 211 13.41 2.48 7.86
CA ILE A 211 14.82 2.16 7.57
C ILE A 211 15.67 3.36 7.93
N THR A 212 16.73 3.11 8.70
CA THR A 212 17.67 4.14 9.13
C THR A 212 18.23 4.92 7.93
N GLY A 213 18.25 6.26 8.07
CA GLY A 213 18.74 7.17 7.03
C GLY A 213 17.71 7.53 5.96
N GLY A 214 16.42 7.27 6.20
CA GLY A 214 15.32 7.71 5.33
C GLY A 214 15.31 7.06 3.93
N ARG A 215 15.90 5.89 3.79
CA ARG A 215 15.96 5.16 2.52
C ARG A 215 14.66 4.39 2.27
N PHE A 216 14.24 4.33 1.01
CA PHE A 216 13.09 3.53 0.60
C PHE A 216 13.34 2.04 0.74
N TYR A 217 14.55 1.59 0.43
CA TYR A 217 14.95 0.19 0.59
C TYR A 217 16.42 0.03 0.94
N ARG A 218 16.76 -1.15 1.47
CA ARG A 218 18.12 -1.59 1.77
C ARG A 218 18.29 -3.06 1.39
N ALA A 219 19.26 -3.36 0.56
CA ALA A 219 19.62 -4.71 0.17
C ALA A 219 20.72 -5.27 1.10
N ASN A 220 20.48 -6.44 1.67
CA ASN A 220 21.44 -7.14 2.54
C ASN A 220 21.64 -8.57 2.03
N LYS A 221 22.88 -8.98 1.87
CA LYS A 221 23.17 -10.39 1.62
C LYS A 221 22.95 -11.18 2.91
N ILE A 222 22.23 -12.28 2.83
CA ILE A 222 21.96 -13.19 3.94
C ILE A 222 22.38 -14.61 3.57
N ASP A 223 23.04 -15.27 4.52
CA ASP A 223 23.49 -16.65 4.38
C ASP A 223 22.77 -17.60 5.35
N ILE A 224 22.02 -17.03 6.29
CA ILE A 224 21.21 -17.77 7.26
C ILE A 224 19.82 -17.14 7.33
N ASN A 225 18.78 -17.95 7.34
CA ASN A 225 17.43 -17.52 7.63
C ASN A 225 17.31 -17.17 9.13
N SER A 226 17.14 -15.91 9.44
CA SER A 226 17.06 -15.43 10.84
C SER A 226 15.88 -15.97 11.63
N ARG A 227 14.83 -16.48 10.95
CA ARG A 227 13.63 -17.02 11.56
C ARG A 227 13.74 -18.52 11.86
N THR A 228 14.32 -19.29 10.95
CA THR A 228 14.39 -20.75 11.04
C THR A 228 15.79 -21.27 11.42
N GLY A 229 16.82 -20.42 11.36
CA GLY A 229 18.22 -20.82 11.56
C GLY A 229 18.81 -21.62 10.38
N ALA A 230 18.03 -21.87 9.33
CA ALA A 230 18.48 -22.67 8.20
C ALA A 230 19.54 -21.95 7.37
N VAL A 231 20.56 -22.70 6.93
CA VAL A 231 21.60 -22.18 6.04
C VAL A 231 21.04 -22.01 4.63
N ILE A 232 21.24 -20.82 4.07
CA ILE A 232 20.84 -20.48 2.70
C ILE A 232 22.05 -20.74 1.79
N HIS A 233 22.13 -21.92 1.22
CA HIS A 233 23.23 -22.30 0.33
C HIS A 233 23.34 -21.35 -0.87
N GLY A 234 24.53 -20.76 -1.05
CA GLY A 234 24.76 -19.73 -2.08
C GLY A 234 24.34 -18.33 -1.70
N GLY A 235 23.73 -18.15 -0.52
CA GLY A 235 23.23 -16.86 -0.04
C GLY A 235 22.01 -16.36 -0.80
N LEU A 236 21.42 -15.26 -0.32
CA LEU A 236 20.32 -14.52 -0.95
C LEU A 236 20.51 -13.03 -0.66
N VAL A 237 20.09 -12.17 -1.58
CA VAL A 237 19.96 -10.74 -1.29
C VAL A 237 18.53 -10.49 -0.85
N LEU A 238 18.35 -10.16 0.43
CA LEU A 238 17.07 -9.75 1.00
C LEU A 238 16.93 -8.23 0.91
N TRP A 239 15.83 -7.78 0.34
CA TRP A 239 15.51 -6.37 0.19
C TRP A 239 14.54 -5.93 1.29
N ASN A 240 15.04 -5.18 2.26
CA ASN A 240 14.19 -4.56 3.28
C ASN A 240 13.56 -3.30 2.68
N LEU A 241 12.23 -3.20 2.73
CA LEU A 241 11.46 -2.08 2.22
C LEU A 241 10.94 -1.21 3.36
N ASN A 242 11.06 0.11 3.25
CA ASN A 242 10.36 1.06 4.11
C ASN A 242 8.90 1.19 3.65
N VAL A 243 8.03 0.36 4.21
CA VAL A 243 6.61 0.30 3.79
C VAL A 243 5.89 1.62 4.01
N THR A 244 6.23 2.36 5.08
CA THR A 244 5.64 3.68 5.36
C THR A 244 5.93 4.65 4.21
N GLN A 245 7.18 4.77 3.78
CA GLN A 245 7.54 5.66 2.68
C GLN A 245 6.94 5.23 1.34
N TYR A 246 6.86 3.93 1.08
CA TYR A 246 6.20 3.45 -0.14
C TYR A 246 4.69 3.68 -0.11
N LYS A 247 4.00 3.51 1.02
CA LYS A 247 2.59 3.86 1.17
C LYS A 247 2.37 5.37 1.00
N ASP A 248 3.24 6.20 1.53
CA ASP A 248 3.21 7.66 1.31
C ASP A 248 3.37 8.01 -0.18
N LYS A 249 4.33 7.37 -0.85
CA LYS A 249 4.55 7.56 -2.29
C LYS A 249 3.36 7.09 -3.11
N LEU A 250 2.81 5.92 -2.81
CA LEU A 250 1.63 5.37 -3.46
C LEU A 250 0.43 6.31 -3.30
N ASN A 251 0.17 6.76 -2.08
CA ASN A 251 -0.93 7.68 -1.81
C ASN A 251 -0.77 9.00 -2.59
N ARG A 252 0.44 9.57 -2.65
CA ARG A 252 0.75 10.74 -3.47
C ARG A 252 0.46 10.52 -4.96
N LEU A 253 0.80 9.35 -5.51
CA LEU A 253 0.53 9.02 -6.90
C LEU A 253 -0.97 8.86 -7.18
N VAL A 254 -1.70 8.22 -6.26
CA VAL A 254 -3.15 8.01 -6.32
C VAL A 254 -3.92 9.33 -6.23
N THR A 255 -3.47 10.24 -5.38
CA THR A 255 -4.14 11.54 -5.16
C THR A 255 -3.72 12.62 -6.15
N SER A 256 -2.68 12.37 -6.97
CA SER A 256 -2.22 13.28 -8.02
C SER A 256 -3.31 13.47 -9.08
N GLN A 257 -3.76 14.72 -9.28
CA GLN A 257 -4.87 15.02 -10.18
C GLN A 257 -4.44 15.58 -11.54
N ASN A 258 -3.21 16.13 -11.64
CA ASN A 258 -2.84 16.86 -12.85
C ASN A 258 -1.34 16.74 -13.18
N PRO A 259 -0.96 15.89 -14.13
CA PRO A 259 -1.75 14.78 -14.70
C PRO A 259 -1.95 13.66 -13.69
N GLY A 260 -3.07 12.95 -13.80
CA GLY A 260 -3.28 11.73 -13.00
C GLY A 260 -2.21 10.69 -13.33
N LYS A 261 -1.62 10.07 -12.32
CA LYS A 261 -0.48 9.15 -12.47
C LYS A 261 -0.78 7.70 -12.17
N TRP A 262 -1.93 7.44 -11.59
CA TRP A 262 -2.34 6.11 -11.16
C TRP A 262 -3.61 5.69 -11.86
N HIS A 263 -3.55 4.67 -12.69
CA HIS A 263 -4.68 4.21 -13.50
C HIS A 263 -5.03 2.77 -13.17
N LEU A 264 -6.32 2.45 -13.27
CA LEU A 264 -6.86 1.11 -13.13
C LEU A 264 -7.54 0.71 -14.45
N PHE A 265 -7.61 -0.58 -14.72
CA PHE A 265 -8.43 -1.10 -15.82
C PHE A 265 -9.93 -0.92 -15.53
N ARG A 266 -10.76 -1.07 -16.56
CA ARG A 266 -12.22 -0.98 -16.43
C ARG A 266 -12.74 -2.02 -15.43
N ASN A 267 -13.61 -1.58 -14.51
CA ASN A 267 -14.30 -2.45 -13.54
C ASN A 267 -13.36 -3.31 -12.67
N PRO A 268 -12.43 -2.72 -11.93
CA PRO A 268 -11.63 -3.48 -10.97
C PRO A 268 -12.54 -4.15 -9.93
N ALA A 269 -12.16 -5.34 -9.47
CA ALA A 269 -12.92 -6.11 -8.50
C ALA A 269 -13.17 -5.31 -7.21
N GLU A 270 -14.37 -5.43 -6.63
CA GLU A 270 -14.71 -4.73 -5.39
C GLU A 270 -13.76 -5.12 -4.24
N ASP A 271 -13.37 -6.39 -4.16
CA ASP A 271 -12.41 -6.87 -3.18
C ASP A 271 -11.04 -6.17 -3.30
N TYR A 272 -10.57 -5.94 -4.54
CA TYR A 272 -9.35 -5.16 -4.78
C TYR A 272 -9.51 -3.73 -4.24
N LEU A 273 -10.61 -3.05 -4.54
CA LEU A 273 -10.85 -1.67 -4.11
C LEU A 273 -10.94 -1.55 -2.59
N LEU A 274 -11.62 -2.49 -1.93
CA LEU A 274 -11.76 -2.52 -0.47
C LEU A 274 -10.41 -2.75 0.20
N GLN A 275 -9.61 -3.70 -0.28
CA GLN A 275 -8.29 -4.00 0.28
C GLN A 275 -7.28 -2.88 -0.01
N PHE A 276 -7.31 -2.30 -1.22
CA PHE A 276 -6.45 -1.16 -1.57
C PHE A 276 -6.69 0.05 -0.66
N THR A 277 -7.93 0.29 -0.25
CA THR A 277 -8.32 1.42 0.61
C THR A 277 -8.47 1.06 2.08
N SER A 278 -7.98 -0.10 2.49
CA SER A 278 -8.18 -0.65 3.85
C SER A 278 -7.41 0.09 4.94
N GLU A 279 -6.42 0.90 4.57
CA GLU A 279 -5.62 1.68 5.50
C GLU A 279 -5.79 3.19 5.29
N HIS A 280 -5.47 3.94 6.33
CA HIS A 280 -5.38 5.40 6.29
C HIS A 280 -4.19 5.88 7.12
N LYS A 281 -3.77 7.10 6.87
CA LYS A 281 -2.69 7.74 7.61
C LYS A 281 -3.26 8.51 8.80
N VAL A 282 -2.72 8.28 9.98
CA VAL A 282 -3.13 8.92 11.23
C VAL A 282 -1.93 9.57 11.93
N LEU A 283 -2.20 10.62 12.68
CA LEU A 283 -1.22 11.27 13.53
C LEU A 283 -1.38 10.75 14.96
N ILE A 284 -0.42 9.96 15.44
CA ILE A 284 -0.39 9.48 16.83
C ILE A 284 0.53 10.37 17.63
N ARG A 285 0.03 10.93 18.75
CA ARG A 285 0.82 11.71 19.68
C ARG A 285 1.25 10.87 20.89
N ASN A 286 2.56 10.81 21.12
CA ASN A 286 3.09 10.17 22.32
C ASN A 286 2.70 10.99 23.56
N ARG A 287 1.98 10.38 24.49
CA ARG A 287 1.46 11.05 25.70
C ARG A 287 2.56 11.59 26.62
N THR A 288 3.71 10.90 26.69
CA THR A 288 4.81 11.25 27.59
C THR A 288 5.71 12.34 27.01
N THR A 289 6.01 12.27 25.70
CA THR A 289 6.98 13.19 25.08
C THR A 289 6.32 14.31 24.28
N GLY A 290 4.99 14.24 24.04
CA GLY A 290 4.24 15.16 23.19
C GLY A 290 4.57 15.04 21.68
N LYS A 291 5.53 14.18 21.31
CA LYS A 291 5.95 14.02 19.91
C LYS A 291 4.84 13.34 19.11
N ALA A 292 4.53 13.92 17.95
CA ALA A 292 3.62 13.33 16.99
C ALA A 292 4.39 12.47 15.99
N LYS A 293 3.82 11.29 15.64
CA LYS A 293 4.31 10.41 14.58
C LYS A 293 3.15 10.05 13.65
N GLU A 294 3.36 10.20 12.37
CA GLU A 294 2.44 9.72 11.34
C GLU A 294 2.64 8.21 11.12
N VAL A 295 1.55 7.47 11.11
CA VAL A 295 1.56 6.02 10.89
C VAL A 295 0.42 5.61 9.96
N TRP A 296 0.64 4.55 9.18
CA TRP A 296 -0.41 3.89 8.42
C TRP A 296 -1.08 2.85 9.30
N GLN A 297 -2.41 2.88 9.35
CA GLN A 297 -3.22 2.03 10.21
C GLN A 297 -4.43 1.50 9.46
N LYS A 298 -4.82 0.25 9.74
CA LYS A 298 -6.03 -0.33 9.18
C LYS A 298 -7.27 0.41 9.67
N LYS A 299 -8.18 0.72 8.77
CA LYS A 299 -9.48 1.35 9.09
C LYS A 299 -10.35 0.48 10.00
N LYS A 300 -10.21 -0.84 9.87
CA LYS A 300 -10.81 -1.87 10.72
C LYS A 300 -9.77 -2.94 10.95
N GLU A 301 -9.62 -3.41 12.18
CA GLU A 301 -8.60 -4.40 12.56
C GLU A 301 -8.67 -5.68 11.70
N ALA A 302 -9.88 -6.16 11.42
CA ALA A 302 -10.12 -7.34 10.58
C ALA A 302 -10.03 -7.09 9.06
N ALA A 303 -9.73 -5.86 8.61
CA ALA A 303 -9.66 -5.58 7.18
C ALA A 303 -8.43 -6.24 6.54
N ALA A 304 -8.64 -6.94 5.44
CA ALA A 304 -7.56 -7.41 4.59
C ALA A 304 -6.92 -6.23 3.85
N ASN A 305 -5.59 -6.27 3.64
CA ASN A 305 -4.81 -5.24 2.96
C ASN A 305 -3.84 -5.82 1.91
N HIS A 306 -4.04 -7.08 1.53
CA HIS A 306 -3.10 -7.84 0.70
C HIS A 306 -2.86 -7.20 -0.67
N TYR A 307 -3.91 -6.68 -1.34
CA TYR A 307 -3.73 -5.96 -2.60
C TYR A 307 -3.02 -4.62 -2.42
N LEU A 308 -3.22 -3.91 -1.29
CA LEU A 308 -2.46 -2.70 -0.98
C LEU A 308 -0.97 -3.03 -0.82
N ASP A 309 -0.64 -4.10 -0.10
CA ASP A 309 0.74 -4.52 0.10
C ASP A 309 1.36 -5.01 -1.22
N ALA A 310 0.62 -5.76 -2.06
CA ALA A 310 1.08 -6.16 -3.39
C ALA A 310 1.35 -4.95 -4.30
N GLU A 311 0.54 -3.88 -4.25
CA GLU A 311 0.79 -2.63 -4.97
C GLU A 311 2.06 -1.91 -4.47
N VAL A 312 2.26 -1.87 -3.17
CA VAL A 312 3.50 -1.36 -2.56
C VAL A 312 4.71 -2.13 -3.06
N TYR A 313 4.61 -3.45 -3.19
CA TYR A 313 5.69 -4.30 -3.68
C TYR A 313 5.95 -4.14 -5.18
N ALA A 314 4.90 -3.95 -5.99
CA ALA A 314 5.04 -3.63 -7.41
C ALA A 314 5.70 -2.26 -7.62
N LEU A 315 5.34 -1.26 -6.81
CA LEU A 315 5.97 0.07 -6.79
C LEU A 315 7.45 -0.03 -6.36
N ALA A 316 7.76 -0.83 -5.35
CA ALA A 316 9.13 -1.07 -4.92
C ALA A 316 9.97 -1.77 -6.02
N ALA A 317 9.40 -2.74 -6.73
CA ALA A 317 10.06 -3.36 -7.88
C ALA A 317 10.41 -2.33 -8.96
N ALA A 318 9.49 -1.41 -9.27
CA ALA A 318 9.71 -0.32 -10.22
C ALA A 318 10.83 0.64 -9.76
N ASP A 319 10.88 0.95 -8.47
CA ASP A 319 11.93 1.80 -7.89
C ASP A 319 13.32 1.13 -7.97
N ILE A 320 13.39 -0.16 -7.62
CA ILE A 320 14.63 -0.96 -7.66
C ILE A 320 15.22 -0.98 -9.08
N ILE A 321 14.41 -1.13 -10.11
CA ILE A 321 14.86 -1.09 -11.51
C ILE A 321 14.95 0.32 -12.11
N ARG A 322 14.69 1.36 -11.30
CA ARG A 322 14.67 2.77 -11.67
C ARG A 322 13.62 3.16 -12.71
N ALA A 323 12.56 2.38 -12.88
CA ALA A 323 11.46 2.70 -13.79
C ALA A 323 10.78 4.03 -13.42
N LEU A 324 10.73 4.38 -12.15
CA LEU A 324 10.16 5.64 -11.67
C LEU A 324 10.96 6.89 -12.11
N ASN A 325 12.18 6.69 -12.57
CA ASN A 325 13.06 7.77 -13.04
C ASN A 325 12.99 7.98 -14.56
N MET A 326 12.22 7.16 -15.28
CA MET A 326 12.10 7.29 -16.73
C MET A 326 11.54 8.65 -17.13
N ARG A 327 12.19 9.31 -18.06
CA ARG A 327 11.79 10.60 -18.64
C ARG A 327 11.78 10.49 -20.15
N LYS A 328 10.83 11.17 -20.79
CA LYS A 328 10.69 11.13 -22.24
C LYS A 328 11.91 11.72 -22.97
N GLU A 329 12.57 12.64 -22.31
CA GLU A 329 13.80 13.30 -22.81
C GLU A 329 15.00 12.33 -22.87
N ASP A 330 14.98 11.27 -22.06
CA ASP A 330 16.03 10.24 -21.99
C ASP A 330 15.80 9.14 -23.01
N ALA A 331 14.66 9.13 -23.71
CA ALA A 331 14.40 8.16 -24.77
C ALA A 331 15.44 8.32 -25.89
N PRO A 332 16.00 7.20 -26.43
CA PRO A 332 16.89 7.27 -27.57
C PRO A 332 16.20 8.06 -28.70
N ARG A 333 16.83 9.15 -29.13
CA ARG A 333 16.35 9.86 -30.31
C ARG A 333 16.44 8.89 -31.49
N VAL A 334 15.30 8.42 -31.96
CA VAL A 334 15.23 7.72 -33.24
C VAL A 334 15.65 8.78 -34.29
N HIS A 335 16.87 8.67 -34.80
CA HIS A 335 17.28 9.44 -35.94
C HIS A 335 16.32 9.04 -37.06
N GLN A 336 15.34 9.89 -37.33
CA GLN A 336 14.64 9.80 -38.59
C GLN A 336 15.71 9.88 -39.66
N PRO A 337 15.78 8.92 -40.60
CA PRO A 337 16.70 9.07 -41.71
C PRO A 337 16.36 10.40 -42.37
N VAL A 338 17.34 11.29 -42.43
CA VAL A 338 17.21 12.52 -43.21
C VAL A 338 16.92 12.08 -44.62
N THR A 339 15.70 12.23 -45.07
CA THR A 339 15.36 12.13 -46.47
C THR A 339 16.07 13.31 -47.12
N GLU A 340 17.29 13.07 -47.60
CA GLU A 340 17.95 13.98 -48.52
C GLU A 340 17.02 14.09 -49.71
N GLU A 341 16.32 15.20 -49.84
CA GLU A 341 15.73 15.60 -51.11
C GLU A 341 16.86 15.66 -52.12
N PRO A 342 16.74 14.97 -53.27
CA PRO A 342 17.75 15.07 -54.28
C PRO A 342 17.86 16.52 -54.71
N SER A 343 18.99 17.14 -54.41
CA SER A 343 19.27 18.49 -54.83
C SER A 343 19.13 18.59 -56.34
N ARG A 344 18.05 19.23 -56.80
CA ARG A 344 17.95 19.72 -58.17
C ARG A 344 18.98 20.83 -58.34
N GLY A 345 20.20 20.45 -58.52
CA GLY A 345 21.29 21.33 -58.84
C GLY A 345 21.84 20.96 -60.21
N GLY A 346 21.18 21.43 -61.19
CA GLY A 346 21.76 21.45 -62.54
C GLY A 346 22.95 22.37 -62.52
N TRP A 347 24.12 21.78 -63.05
CA TRP A 347 25.10 22.67 -63.48
C TRP A 347 25.93 22.10 -64.52
N LEU A 348 26.00 22.84 -65.49
CA LEU A 348 27.06 22.80 -66.45
C LEU A 348 27.82 24.11 -66.37
N ARG A 349 28.97 24.13 -65.75
CA ARG A 349 29.96 25.20 -65.99
C ARG A 349 30.73 24.82 -67.21
N LYS A 350 30.42 25.53 -68.34
CA LYS A 350 31.30 25.58 -69.48
C LYS A 350 32.61 26.26 -69.09
N THR A 351 33.67 25.53 -69.06
CA THR A 351 35.02 26.13 -69.11
C THR A 351 35.34 26.45 -70.51
N LYS A 352 35.46 27.76 -70.85
CA LYS A 352 36.09 28.24 -72.06
C LYS A 352 37.58 27.97 -71.93
N GLY A 353 38.11 27.16 -72.80
CA GLY A 353 39.54 27.10 -73.05
C GLY A 353 40.01 28.37 -73.81
N SER A 354 41.16 28.80 -73.42
CA SER A 354 42.01 29.62 -74.30
C SER A 354 43.37 28.98 -74.38
N TRP A 355 43.72 28.81 -75.56
CA TRP A 355 45.06 28.43 -76.00
C TRP A 355 46.04 29.52 -75.81
N ILE A 356 47.15 29.24 -75.19
CA ILE A 356 48.51 29.30 -75.82
C ILE A 356 49.46 28.61 -74.86
#